data_66010547e61c80fc24a2b5bd27707931
#
_entry.id   66010547e61c80fc24a2b5bd27707931
#
_cell.length_a   1.000
_cell.length_b   1.000
_cell.length_c   1.000
_cell.angle_alpha   90.00
_cell.angle_beta   90.00
_cell.angle_gamma   90.00
#
_symmetry.space_group_name_H-M   'P 1'
#
loop_
_entity.id
_entity.type
_entity.pdbx_description
1 polymer ?
#
loop_
_entity_poly.entity_id
_entity_poly.type
_entity_poly.pdbx_seq_one_letter_code
_entity_poly.pdbx_strand_id
1 'polypeptide(L)'
;LKGDIRLTDSEVRDILALDKKFTRFMLVLNVGGVVDLSPVMSVRNILLLSQLGVETGCALADILLGKANPSGKLTTTWAAFEEYPEMPDFEDMNETRYREGIYVGYRYFDTFRKKALFPFGYGLSYTRVPPWDCGVEANGAQVTVRTTVENTGTMAGRQVVQVYLSKPAGNAR
;
A
#
# COMPACT_ATOMS: atom_id res chain seq x y z
N LEU A 1 -21.45 2.47 -0.36
CA LEU A 1 -22.01 2.59 1.00
C LEU A 1 -20.95 3.14 1.94
N LYS A 2 -21.28 4.13 2.81
CA LYS A 2 -20.43 4.52 3.93
C LYS A 2 -20.28 3.27 4.82
N GLY A 3 -19.04 2.87 5.12
CA GLY A 3 -18.76 1.71 5.96
C GLY A 3 -18.09 0.54 5.25
N ASP A 4 -17.99 0.54 3.92
CA ASP A 4 -17.25 -0.49 3.18
C ASP A 4 -15.78 -0.10 2.99
N ILE A 5 -15.54 0.98 2.20
CA ILE A 5 -14.20 1.52 1.94
C ILE A 5 -13.98 2.80 2.76
N ARG A 6 -15.04 3.54 3.08
CA ARG A 6 -14.96 4.80 3.82
C ARG A 6 -15.14 4.59 5.31
N LEU A 7 -14.33 5.27 6.10
CA LEU A 7 -14.55 5.42 7.53
C LEU A 7 -15.86 6.15 7.79
N THR A 8 -16.58 5.74 8.82
CA THR A 8 -17.77 6.44 9.30
C THR A 8 -17.39 7.76 9.98
N ASP A 9 -18.32 8.71 10.04
CA ASP A 9 -18.07 10.00 10.69
C ASP A 9 -17.72 9.85 12.18
N SER A 10 -18.24 8.80 12.85
CA SER A 10 -17.88 8.48 14.24
C SER A 10 -16.45 7.94 14.36
N GLU A 11 -16.03 7.04 13.48
CA GLU A 11 -14.66 6.52 13.47
C GLU A 11 -13.64 7.64 13.22
N VAL A 12 -13.89 8.50 12.22
CA VAL A 12 -13.02 9.66 11.94
C VAL A 12 -12.90 10.56 13.16
N ARG A 13 -14.05 10.95 13.77
CA ARG A 13 -14.08 11.79 14.96
C ARG A 13 -13.28 11.16 16.11
N ASP A 14 -13.50 9.88 16.37
CA ASP A 14 -12.90 9.18 17.51
C ASP A 14 -11.39 8.96 17.31
N ILE A 15 -10.96 8.60 16.09
CA ILE A 15 -9.54 8.49 15.73
C ILE A 15 -8.82 9.83 15.93
N LEU A 16 -9.36 10.93 15.40
CA LEU A 16 -8.75 12.25 15.53
C LEU A 16 -8.75 12.76 16.97
N ALA A 17 -9.78 12.46 17.74
CA ALA A 17 -9.84 12.81 19.16
C ALA A 17 -8.77 12.06 19.98
N LEU A 18 -8.57 10.76 19.69
CA LEU A 18 -7.54 9.96 20.35
C LEU A 18 -6.13 10.40 19.95
N ASP A 19 -5.89 10.66 18.66
CA ASP A 19 -4.59 11.16 18.18
C ASP A 19 -4.21 12.49 18.85
N LYS A 20 -5.20 13.38 19.01
CA LYS A 20 -4.99 14.66 19.71
C LYS A 20 -4.76 14.50 21.21
N LYS A 21 -5.40 13.51 21.83
CA LYS A 21 -5.35 13.30 23.29
C LYS A 21 -4.06 12.62 23.73
N PHE A 22 -3.51 11.71 22.94
CA PHE A 22 -2.37 10.88 23.33
C PHE A 22 -1.12 11.24 22.51
N THR A 23 -0.01 11.53 23.18
CA THR A 23 1.28 11.81 22.54
C THR A 23 1.87 10.59 21.83
N ARG A 24 1.50 9.39 22.25
CA ARG A 24 1.84 8.11 21.61
C ARG A 24 0.56 7.43 21.18
N PHE A 25 0.19 7.66 19.94
CA PHE A 25 -0.98 7.08 19.32
C PHE A 25 -0.57 6.32 18.05
N MET A 26 -1.17 5.19 17.81
CA MET A 26 -1.03 4.40 16.59
C MET A 26 -2.40 3.88 16.16
N LEU A 27 -2.76 4.15 14.92
CA LEU A 27 -3.94 3.57 14.29
C LEU A 27 -3.56 2.20 13.73
N VAL A 28 -4.18 1.14 14.25
CA VAL A 28 -3.99 -0.23 13.74
C VAL A 28 -5.21 -0.63 12.91
N LEU A 29 -4.97 -0.96 11.64
CA LEU A 29 -6.02 -1.34 10.70
C LEU A 29 -6.08 -2.87 10.57
N ASN A 30 -7.08 -3.48 11.17
CA ASN A 30 -7.39 -4.89 10.99
C ASN A 30 -8.52 -5.02 9.95
N VAL A 31 -8.15 -4.90 8.69
CA VAL A 31 -9.08 -4.80 7.55
C VAL A 31 -8.69 -5.78 6.45
N GLY A 32 -9.67 -6.30 5.71
CA GLY A 32 -9.45 -7.23 4.62
C GLY A 32 -9.14 -6.58 3.27
N GLY A 33 -9.31 -5.27 3.16
CA GLY A 33 -9.15 -4.52 1.91
C GLY A 33 -8.71 -3.09 2.15
N VAL A 34 -8.78 -2.30 1.08
CA VAL A 34 -8.44 -0.86 1.12
C VAL A 34 -9.49 -0.08 1.91
N VAL A 35 -9.03 0.87 2.71
CA VAL A 35 -9.87 1.86 3.41
C VAL A 35 -9.42 3.24 3.01
N ASP A 36 -10.37 4.14 2.75
CA ASP A 36 -10.08 5.54 2.52
C ASP A 36 -9.63 6.22 3.82
N LEU A 37 -8.34 6.49 3.91
CA LEU A 37 -7.71 7.13 5.06
C LEU A 37 -7.58 8.64 4.90
N SER A 38 -8.07 9.23 3.81
CA SER A 38 -7.94 10.67 3.54
C SER A 38 -8.40 11.55 4.71
N PRO A 39 -9.50 11.22 5.45
CA PRO A 39 -9.94 12.04 6.57
C PRO A 39 -9.02 11.99 7.80
N VAL A 40 -8.16 10.97 7.91
CA VAL A 40 -7.31 10.74 9.10
C VAL A 40 -5.81 10.76 8.78
N MET A 41 -5.42 11.34 7.65
CA MET A 41 -4.01 11.43 7.23
C MET A 41 -3.12 12.28 8.13
N SER A 42 -3.68 13.00 9.10
CA SER A 42 -2.91 13.68 10.16
C SER A 42 -2.31 12.71 11.19
N VAL A 43 -2.84 11.49 11.29
CA VAL A 43 -2.31 10.44 12.19
C VAL A 43 -0.94 10.00 11.68
N ARG A 44 0.07 10.12 12.53
CA ARG A 44 1.48 9.86 12.15
C ARG A 44 1.83 8.38 12.04
N ASN A 45 1.25 7.56 12.92
CA ASN A 45 1.57 6.14 13.01
C ASN A 45 0.35 5.33 12.59
N ILE A 46 0.43 4.72 11.43
CA ILE A 46 -0.61 3.83 10.90
C ILE A 46 0.03 2.47 10.61
N LEU A 47 -0.53 1.42 11.19
CA LEU A 47 -0.09 0.04 10.98
C LEU A 47 -1.20 -0.75 10.30
N LEU A 48 -0.95 -1.22 9.08
CA LEU A 48 -1.84 -2.16 8.42
C LEU A 48 -1.51 -3.57 8.93
N LEU A 49 -2.41 -4.14 9.71
CA LEU A 49 -2.29 -5.48 10.27
C LEU A 49 -2.89 -6.54 9.34
N SER A 50 -3.88 -6.15 8.53
CA SER A 50 -4.69 -7.09 7.73
C SER A 50 -5.37 -8.16 8.59
N GLN A 51 -5.82 -9.23 7.97
CA GLN A 51 -6.50 -10.36 8.62
C GLN A 51 -5.58 -11.59 8.57
N LEU A 52 -4.66 -11.69 9.54
CA LEU A 52 -3.52 -12.61 9.51
C LEU A 52 -3.80 -14.01 10.12
N GLY A 53 -4.97 -14.25 10.68
CA GLY A 53 -5.31 -15.53 11.32
C GLY A 53 -4.87 -15.62 12.78
N VAL A 54 -4.53 -16.84 13.24
CA VAL A 54 -4.35 -17.17 14.66
C VAL A 54 -3.22 -16.39 15.33
N GLU A 55 -2.11 -16.20 14.64
CA GLU A 55 -0.91 -15.54 15.19
C GLU A 55 -0.92 -14.01 15.10
N THR A 56 -2.04 -13.41 14.71
CA THR A 56 -2.16 -11.95 14.55
C THR A 56 -1.73 -11.18 15.78
N GLY A 57 -2.16 -11.63 16.98
CA GLY A 57 -1.81 -10.96 18.23
C GLY A 57 -0.32 -11.02 18.55
N CYS A 58 0.30 -12.18 18.34
CA CYS A 58 1.74 -12.36 18.55
C CYS A 58 2.54 -11.50 17.57
N ALA A 59 2.18 -11.51 16.30
CA ALA A 59 2.83 -10.70 15.27
C ALA A 59 2.73 -9.19 15.57
N LEU A 60 1.55 -8.73 15.99
CA LEU A 60 1.34 -7.33 16.39
C LEU A 60 2.22 -6.96 17.59
N ALA A 61 2.24 -7.81 18.62
CA ALA A 61 3.06 -7.58 19.80
C ALA A 61 4.55 -7.49 19.47
N ASP A 62 5.06 -8.37 18.61
CA ASP A 62 6.47 -8.37 18.21
C ASP A 62 6.86 -7.11 17.44
N ILE A 63 5.96 -6.59 16.58
CA ILE A 63 6.17 -5.30 15.89
C ILE A 63 6.15 -4.15 16.91
N LEU A 64 5.13 -4.06 17.76
CA LEU A 64 4.99 -2.94 18.71
C LEU A 64 6.12 -2.90 19.74
N LEU A 65 6.63 -4.07 20.14
CA LEU A 65 7.74 -4.19 21.08
C LEU A 65 9.13 -4.08 20.42
N GLY A 66 9.18 -3.92 19.09
CA GLY A 66 10.42 -3.85 18.35
C GLY A 66 11.21 -5.15 18.29
N LYS A 67 10.58 -6.29 18.53
CA LYS A 67 11.21 -7.62 18.39
C LYS A 67 11.30 -8.05 16.93
N ALA A 68 10.35 -7.58 16.11
CA ALA A 68 10.32 -7.80 14.68
C ALA A 68 10.23 -6.48 13.93
N ASN A 69 10.87 -6.41 12.75
CA ASN A 69 10.83 -5.25 11.88
C ASN A 69 9.63 -5.36 10.91
N PRO A 70 8.76 -4.34 10.79
CA PRO A 70 7.73 -4.31 9.77
C PRO A 70 8.41 -4.22 8.39
N SER A 71 8.39 -5.32 7.65
CA SER A 71 9.01 -5.41 6.33
C SER A 71 7.99 -5.56 5.20
N GLY A 72 6.70 -5.63 5.52
CA GLY A 72 5.62 -5.72 4.56
C GLY A 72 5.52 -4.46 3.70
N LYS A 73 5.10 -4.66 2.44
CA LYS A 73 4.82 -3.59 1.49
C LYS A 73 3.40 -3.74 0.98
N LEU A 74 2.75 -2.61 0.70
CA LEU A 74 1.40 -2.62 0.16
C LEU A 74 1.34 -3.34 -1.18
N THR A 75 0.40 -4.27 -1.31
CA THR A 75 0.12 -5.03 -2.53
C THR A 75 -0.91 -4.35 -3.43
N THR A 76 -1.45 -3.22 -2.99
CA THR A 76 -2.41 -2.39 -3.72
C THR A 76 -2.11 -0.92 -3.48
N THR A 77 -2.55 -0.05 -4.39
CA THR A 77 -2.50 1.41 -4.19
C THR A 77 -3.67 1.83 -3.31
N TRP A 78 -3.40 2.63 -2.28
CA TRP A 78 -4.40 3.22 -1.40
C TRP A 78 -4.58 4.69 -1.75
N ALA A 79 -5.83 5.11 -1.95
CA ALA A 79 -6.18 6.47 -2.35
C ALA A 79 -7.47 6.91 -1.67
N ALA A 80 -7.81 8.19 -1.81
CA ALA A 80 -9.15 8.67 -1.49
C ALA A 80 -10.17 7.99 -2.41
N PHE A 81 -11.38 7.78 -1.91
CA PHE A 81 -12.41 7.04 -2.63
C PHE A 81 -12.68 7.62 -4.03
N GLU A 82 -12.66 8.93 -4.15
CA GLU A 82 -12.94 9.67 -5.39
C GLU A 82 -11.85 9.50 -6.46
N GLU A 83 -10.68 9.00 -6.09
CA GLU A 83 -9.57 8.75 -7.01
C GLU A 83 -9.64 7.39 -7.70
N TYR A 84 -10.49 6.48 -7.20
CA TYR A 84 -10.73 5.18 -7.84
C TYR A 84 -11.60 5.30 -9.08
N PRO A 85 -11.48 4.37 -10.06
CA PRO A 85 -12.36 4.37 -11.21
C PRO A 85 -13.81 4.13 -10.80
N GLU A 86 -14.73 4.82 -11.47
CA GLU A 86 -16.16 4.56 -11.31
C GLU A 86 -16.52 3.18 -11.91
N MET A 87 -17.26 2.40 -11.14
CA MET A 87 -17.75 1.07 -11.52
C MET A 87 -19.28 1.06 -11.48
N PRO A 88 -19.95 1.64 -12.49
CA PRO A 88 -21.40 1.84 -12.47
C PRO A 88 -22.19 0.53 -12.44
N ASP A 89 -21.61 -0.57 -12.92
CA ASP A 89 -22.27 -1.87 -13.01
C ASP A 89 -21.94 -2.79 -11.82
N PHE A 90 -21.33 -2.27 -10.74
CA PHE A 90 -20.91 -3.08 -9.61
C PHE A 90 -22.10 -3.78 -8.90
N GLU A 91 -23.29 -3.21 -9.00
CA GLU A 91 -24.53 -3.75 -8.41
C GLU A 91 -25.30 -4.67 -9.35
N ASP A 92 -24.83 -4.91 -10.59
CA ASP A 92 -25.48 -5.85 -11.51
C ASP A 92 -25.25 -7.29 -11.04
N MET A 93 -26.34 -7.93 -10.59
CA MET A 93 -26.30 -9.30 -10.08
C MET A 93 -26.18 -10.37 -11.17
N ASN A 94 -26.33 -10.00 -12.44
CA ASN A 94 -26.33 -10.94 -13.58
C ASN A 94 -25.01 -10.92 -14.36
N GLU A 95 -24.34 -9.77 -14.40
CA GLU A 95 -23.10 -9.58 -15.16
C GLU A 95 -22.05 -8.83 -14.37
N THR A 96 -20.80 -9.32 -14.40
CA THR A 96 -19.65 -8.57 -13.93
C THR A 96 -18.81 -8.13 -15.11
N ARG A 97 -18.69 -6.82 -15.33
CA ARG A 97 -17.94 -6.24 -16.44
C ARG A 97 -16.66 -5.60 -15.94
N TYR A 98 -15.52 -6.18 -16.33
CA TYR A 98 -14.18 -5.64 -15.99
C TYR A 98 -13.81 -4.49 -16.93
N ARG A 99 -14.41 -3.34 -16.70
CA ARG A 99 -14.27 -2.15 -17.59
C ARG A 99 -12.90 -1.51 -17.53
N GLU A 100 -12.17 -1.70 -16.42
CA GLU A 100 -10.82 -1.18 -16.26
C GLU A 100 -9.79 -1.81 -17.23
N GLY A 101 -10.08 -3.01 -17.77
CA GLY A 101 -9.20 -3.70 -18.71
C GLY A 101 -7.80 -3.91 -18.12
N ILE A 102 -6.77 -3.39 -18.78
CA ILE A 102 -5.38 -3.47 -18.29
C ILE A 102 -5.04 -2.45 -17.20
N TYR A 103 -5.91 -1.48 -16.96
CA TYR A 103 -5.68 -0.38 -16.01
C TYR A 103 -6.16 -0.76 -14.61
N VAL A 104 -5.59 -1.83 -14.05
CA VAL A 104 -5.89 -2.31 -12.70
C VAL A 104 -4.80 -1.87 -11.74
N GLY A 105 -5.19 -1.43 -10.53
CA GLY A 105 -4.29 -1.04 -9.47
C GLY A 105 -3.35 0.10 -9.86
N TYR A 106 -2.04 -0.02 -9.57
CA TYR A 106 -1.06 1.03 -9.83
C TYR A 106 -1.02 1.49 -11.30
N ARG A 107 -1.34 0.60 -12.26
CA ARG A 107 -1.38 0.97 -13.69
C ARG A 107 -2.41 2.05 -13.97
N TYR A 108 -3.57 2.00 -13.30
CA TYR A 108 -4.58 3.05 -13.40
C TYR A 108 -4.04 4.37 -12.81
N PHE A 109 -3.56 4.33 -11.58
CA PHE A 109 -3.10 5.52 -10.87
C PHE A 109 -1.96 6.21 -11.61
N ASP A 110 -0.96 5.45 -12.08
CA ASP A 110 0.20 6.00 -12.80
C ASP A 110 -0.17 6.53 -14.19
N THR A 111 -0.99 5.79 -14.96
CA THR A 111 -1.38 6.19 -16.32
C THR A 111 -2.24 7.44 -16.32
N PHE A 112 -3.22 7.50 -15.42
CA PHE A 112 -4.16 8.62 -15.35
C PHE A 112 -3.72 9.71 -14.36
N ARG A 113 -2.51 9.60 -13.80
CA ARG A 113 -1.91 10.55 -12.85
C ARG A 113 -2.83 10.84 -11.65
N LYS A 114 -3.48 9.81 -11.15
CA LYS A 114 -4.35 9.88 -9.99
C LYS A 114 -3.55 9.96 -8.70
N LYS A 115 -4.07 10.68 -7.72
CA LYS A 115 -3.39 10.90 -6.45
C LYS A 115 -3.52 9.69 -5.53
N ALA A 116 -2.41 9.01 -5.24
CA ALA A 116 -2.36 7.98 -4.20
C ALA A 116 -2.06 8.59 -2.82
N LEU A 117 -2.68 8.07 -1.77
CA LEU A 117 -2.27 8.29 -0.37
C LEU A 117 -1.02 7.45 -0.07
N PHE A 118 -1.07 6.18 -0.46
CA PHE A 118 0.05 5.25 -0.36
C PHE A 118 0.13 4.43 -1.65
N PRO A 119 1.21 4.55 -2.42
CA PRO A 119 1.34 3.82 -3.69
C PRO A 119 1.57 2.32 -3.45
N PHE A 120 1.34 1.52 -4.49
CA PHE A 120 1.75 0.11 -4.53
C PHE A 120 3.21 -0.03 -4.12
N GLY A 121 3.51 -0.99 -3.24
CA GLY A 121 4.86 -1.21 -2.74
C GLY A 121 5.29 -0.28 -1.60
N TYR A 122 4.43 0.63 -1.16
CA TYR A 122 4.74 1.49 -0.01
C TYR A 122 4.82 0.68 1.29
N GLY A 123 5.72 1.07 2.16
CA GLY A 123 5.85 0.53 3.53
C GLY A 123 7.12 1.01 4.20
N LEU A 124 6.96 1.50 5.42
CA LEU A 124 8.06 1.94 6.27
C LEU A 124 8.72 0.76 6.99
N SER A 125 9.88 0.99 7.57
CA SER A 125 10.69 -0.01 8.25
C SER A 125 11.32 0.61 9.49
N TYR A 126 11.61 -0.19 10.52
CA TYR A 126 12.39 0.25 11.69
C TYR A 126 13.89 0.26 11.42
N THR A 127 14.32 -0.34 10.31
CA THR A 127 15.71 -0.28 9.85
C THR A 127 15.83 0.61 8.61
N ARG A 128 17.05 0.97 8.28
CA ARG A 128 17.32 1.86 7.15
C ARG A 128 17.92 1.07 5.99
N VAL A 129 17.24 1.13 4.86
CA VAL A 129 17.73 0.61 3.58
C VAL A 129 17.77 1.81 2.62
N PRO A 130 18.94 2.40 2.38
CA PRO A 130 19.06 3.54 1.47
C PRO A 130 18.72 3.13 0.03
N PRO A 131 18.48 4.10 -0.86
CA PRO A 131 18.42 3.83 -2.29
C PRO A 131 19.68 3.10 -2.76
N TRP A 132 19.52 2.17 -3.66
CA TRP A 132 20.60 1.32 -4.19
C TRP A 132 20.89 1.63 -5.66
N ASP A 133 22.10 1.33 -6.07
CA ASP A 133 22.45 1.39 -7.49
C ASP A 133 21.83 0.20 -8.22
N CYS A 134 21.40 0.45 -9.46
CA CYS A 134 20.80 -0.56 -10.30
C CYS A 134 21.50 -0.57 -11.67
N GLY A 135 22.09 -1.71 -12.02
CA GLY A 135 22.61 -1.99 -13.34
C GLY A 135 21.59 -2.77 -14.17
N VAL A 136 21.40 -2.36 -15.41
CA VAL A 136 20.53 -3.03 -16.39
C VAL A 136 21.33 -3.37 -17.62
N GLU A 137 21.36 -4.63 -18.00
CA GLU A 137 22.00 -5.13 -19.21
C GLU A 137 20.95 -5.82 -20.09
N ALA A 138 20.91 -5.48 -21.37
CA ALA A 138 20.01 -6.12 -22.33
C ALA A 138 20.83 -6.90 -23.38
N ASN A 139 20.48 -8.15 -23.62
CA ASN A 139 21.08 -9.00 -24.64
C ASN A 139 19.96 -9.70 -25.41
N GLY A 140 19.61 -9.17 -26.57
CA GLY A 140 18.46 -9.61 -27.35
C GLY A 140 17.15 -9.48 -26.56
N ALA A 141 16.47 -10.59 -26.34
CA ALA A 141 15.23 -10.66 -25.55
C ALA A 141 15.45 -10.83 -24.06
N GLN A 142 16.67 -10.97 -23.61
CA GLN A 142 17.02 -11.16 -22.20
C GLN A 142 17.43 -9.81 -21.58
N VAL A 143 16.82 -9.50 -20.44
CA VAL A 143 17.19 -8.33 -19.63
C VAL A 143 17.68 -8.83 -18.28
N THR A 144 18.89 -8.44 -17.90
CA THR A 144 19.47 -8.74 -16.60
C THR A 144 19.49 -7.47 -15.76
N VAL A 145 18.87 -7.51 -14.60
CA VAL A 145 18.89 -6.44 -13.61
C VAL A 145 19.75 -6.87 -12.43
N ARG A 146 20.73 -6.06 -12.08
CA ARG A 146 21.57 -6.27 -10.89
C ARG A 146 21.44 -5.09 -9.96
N THR A 147 21.22 -5.37 -8.70
CA THR A 147 21.18 -4.33 -7.66
C THR A 147 21.76 -4.85 -6.37
N THR A 148 22.37 -3.95 -5.59
CA THR A 148 22.87 -4.24 -4.25
C THR A 148 21.94 -3.60 -3.24
N VAL A 149 21.42 -4.39 -2.31
CA VAL A 149 20.57 -3.92 -1.22
C VAL A 149 21.37 -3.98 0.07
N GLU A 150 21.60 -2.83 0.70
CA GLU A 150 22.35 -2.71 1.93
C GLU A 150 21.43 -2.28 3.08
N ASN A 151 21.52 -2.97 4.21
CA ASN A 151 20.88 -2.56 5.45
C ASN A 151 21.89 -1.77 6.29
N THR A 152 21.72 -0.45 6.35
CA THR A 152 22.59 0.45 7.14
C THR A 152 22.03 0.74 8.54
N GLY A 153 20.92 0.12 8.91
CA GLY A 153 20.36 0.23 10.25
C GLY A 153 20.80 -0.90 11.18
N THR A 154 20.25 -0.90 12.39
CA THR A 154 20.65 -1.85 13.45
C THR A 154 19.74 -3.06 13.56
N MET A 155 18.64 -3.09 12.83
CA MET A 155 17.63 -4.15 12.91
C MET A 155 17.58 -4.96 11.61
N ALA A 156 17.51 -6.28 11.72
CA ALA A 156 17.28 -7.13 10.56
C ALA A 156 15.93 -6.84 9.91
N GLY A 157 15.86 -6.88 8.58
CA GLY A 157 14.64 -6.61 7.83
C GLY A 157 14.66 -7.24 6.46
N ARG A 158 13.52 -7.21 5.79
CA ARG A 158 13.35 -7.64 4.39
C ARG A 158 13.02 -6.43 3.54
N GLN A 159 13.51 -6.42 2.31
CA GLN A 159 13.20 -5.38 1.34
C GLN A 159 12.69 -6.01 0.06
N VAL A 160 11.67 -5.38 -0.51
CA VAL A 160 11.10 -5.77 -1.81
C VAL A 160 11.75 -4.92 -2.88
N VAL A 161 12.36 -5.54 -3.87
CA VAL A 161 12.86 -4.91 -5.08
C VAL A 161 11.81 -5.11 -6.18
N GLN A 162 11.33 -4.02 -6.73
CA GLN A 162 10.32 -4.03 -7.80
C GLN A 162 10.99 -3.69 -9.13
N VAL A 163 10.82 -4.55 -10.13
CA VAL A 163 11.31 -4.32 -11.49
C VAL A 163 10.12 -4.10 -12.41
N TYR A 164 10.08 -2.94 -13.06
CA TYR A 164 9.01 -2.58 -13.97
C TYR A 164 9.51 -2.59 -15.42
N LEU A 165 8.72 -3.22 -16.28
CA LEU A 165 8.92 -3.19 -17.73
C LEU A 165 7.81 -2.37 -18.36
N SER A 166 8.19 -1.40 -19.18
CA SER A 166 7.23 -0.63 -19.98
C SER A 166 7.54 -0.83 -21.46
N LYS A 167 6.49 -1.04 -22.25
CA LYS A 167 6.60 -1.03 -23.70
C LYS A 167 6.74 0.43 -24.15
N PRO A 168 7.72 0.78 -25.05
CA PRO A 168 7.76 2.09 -25.65
C PRO A 168 6.39 2.43 -26.28
N ALA A 169 5.98 3.69 -26.18
CA ALA A 169 4.71 4.15 -26.72
C ALA A 169 4.62 3.88 -28.23
N GLY A 170 4.00 2.80 -28.56
CA GLY A 170 3.64 2.39 -29.91
C GLY A 170 2.26 1.79 -29.79
N ASN A 171 1.35 2.18 -30.67
CA ASN A 171 -0.06 1.83 -30.71
C ASN A 171 -0.40 0.56 -29.96
N ALA A 172 -0.97 0.70 -28.74
CA ALA A 172 -1.71 -0.39 -28.12
C ALA A 172 -2.92 -0.64 -29.05
N ARG A 173 -2.86 -1.71 -29.82
CA ARG A 173 -4.03 -2.27 -30.50
C ARG A 173 -4.68 -3.23 -29.54
#